data_6cb32d8edc49edd0aad92779f1c239b7
#
_entry.id   6cb32d8edc49edd0aad92779f1c239b7
#
_cell.length_a   1.000
_cell.length_b   1.000
_cell.length_c   1.000
_cell.angle_alpha   90.00
_cell.angle_beta   90.00
_cell.angle_gamma   90.00
#
_symmetry.space_group_name_H-M   'P 1'
#
loop_
_entity.id
_entity.type
_entity.pdbx_description
1 polymer ?
#
loop_
_entity_poly.entity_id
_entity_poly.type
_entity_poly.pdbx_seq_one_letter_code
_entity_poly.pdbx_strand_id
1 'polypeptide(L)'
;FDAYKSISKWKGYRPTPLLNLNKLNKDLKLNNIFYKDESKRFNLKSFKALGGAYAVEKISKKKNKIIVSSATAGNHGRSVAWGAKKLKLKCKIFVSQHVSKTRVDEIKKFGADVIRVKGNYQDSLRKCQILSKKNNWSIVQDVSTKNYKYVPQLTMAGYSILIKEISKQTNQYITHIFLQAGVGGLAAGLVAGVAKYFKRIPKIIVVEPDR
;
A
#
# COMPACT_ATOMS: atom_id res chain seq x y z
N PHE A 1 4.03 -12.49 -9.02
CA PHE A 1 3.25 -12.69 -7.77
C PHE A 1 1.75 -12.67 -8.09
N ASP A 2 0.98 -13.61 -7.57
CA ASP A 2 -0.48 -13.58 -7.65
C ASP A 2 -1.07 -13.02 -6.35
N ALA A 3 -1.07 -11.70 -6.24
CA ALA A 3 -1.60 -11.01 -5.06
C ALA A 3 -3.12 -11.20 -4.92
N TYR A 4 -3.84 -11.28 -6.04
CA TYR A 4 -5.29 -11.46 -6.03
C TYR A 4 -5.69 -12.78 -5.38
N LYS A 5 -4.99 -13.89 -5.69
CA LYS A 5 -5.26 -15.22 -5.11
C LYS A 5 -5.15 -15.24 -3.57
N SER A 6 -4.27 -14.42 -3.01
CA SER A 6 -4.13 -14.28 -1.55
C SER A 6 -5.15 -13.31 -0.97
N ILE A 7 -5.17 -12.08 -1.49
CA ILE A 7 -5.93 -10.96 -0.89
C ILE A 7 -7.44 -11.16 -1.02
N SER A 8 -7.91 -11.77 -2.11
CA SER A 8 -9.35 -12.07 -2.28
C SER A 8 -9.91 -13.03 -1.21
N LYS A 9 -9.04 -13.78 -0.54
CA LYS A 9 -9.40 -14.68 0.58
C LYS A 9 -9.35 -14.01 1.95
N TRP A 10 -8.92 -12.76 2.05
CA TRP A 10 -8.87 -12.09 3.34
C TRP A 10 -10.27 -11.77 3.85
N LYS A 11 -10.50 -12.01 5.14
CA LYS A 11 -11.77 -11.62 5.78
C LYS A 11 -12.05 -10.14 5.53
N GLY A 12 -13.25 -9.84 5.03
CA GLY A 12 -13.66 -8.48 4.70
C GLY A 12 -13.15 -7.96 3.35
N TYR A 13 -12.51 -8.82 2.52
CA TYR A 13 -12.22 -8.42 1.15
C TYR A 13 -13.51 -8.23 0.34
N ARG A 14 -13.59 -7.10 -0.30
CA ARG A 14 -14.55 -6.79 -1.37
C ARG A 14 -13.91 -5.78 -2.31
N PRO A 15 -14.23 -5.82 -3.61
CA PRO A 15 -13.83 -4.74 -4.51
C PRO A 15 -14.37 -3.40 -4.01
N THR A 16 -13.53 -2.39 -4.01
CA THR A 16 -13.97 -1.04 -3.67
C THR A 16 -14.77 -0.44 -4.83
N PRO A 17 -15.64 0.55 -4.58
CA PRO A 17 -16.46 1.13 -5.63
C PRO A 17 -15.64 1.73 -6.77
N LEU A 18 -16.17 1.57 -7.98
CA LEU A 18 -15.77 2.32 -9.17
C LEU A 18 -16.93 3.26 -9.52
N LEU A 19 -16.80 4.52 -9.15
CA LEU A 19 -17.86 5.53 -9.30
C LEU A 19 -17.75 6.23 -10.65
N ASN A 20 -18.84 6.37 -11.39
CA ASN A 20 -18.88 7.23 -12.56
C ASN A 20 -19.25 8.66 -12.13
N LEU A 21 -18.40 9.63 -12.46
CA LEU A 21 -18.55 11.03 -12.06
C LEU A 21 -19.39 11.80 -13.09
N ASN A 22 -20.68 11.47 -13.20
CA ASN A 22 -21.58 11.95 -14.25
C ASN A 22 -21.65 13.48 -14.40
N LYS A 23 -21.59 14.23 -13.29
CA LYS A 23 -21.56 15.70 -13.35
C LYS A 23 -20.29 16.18 -14.04
N LEU A 24 -19.13 15.68 -13.61
CA LEU A 24 -17.83 16.04 -14.16
C LEU A 24 -17.70 15.61 -15.64
N ASN A 25 -18.31 14.49 -16.03
CA ASN A 25 -18.37 14.05 -17.43
C ASN A 25 -19.02 15.12 -18.30
N LYS A 26 -20.18 15.66 -17.85
CA LYS A 26 -20.91 16.70 -18.59
C LYS A 26 -20.12 17.99 -18.65
N ASP A 27 -19.59 18.44 -17.52
CA ASP A 27 -18.84 19.71 -17.41
C ASP A 27 -17.59 19.71 -18.32
N LEU A 28 -16.90 18.57 -18.43
CA LEU A 28 -15.68 18.42 -19.23
C LEU A 28 -15.94 17.85 -20.65
N LYS A 29 -17.19 17.59 -21.02
CA LYS A 29 -17.57 16.97 -22.31
C LYS A 29 -16.83 15.67 -22.61
N LEU A 30 -16.67 14.83 -21.59
CA LEU A 30 -16.04 13.51 -21.67
C LEU A 30 -17.10 12.41 -21.55
N ASN A 31 -16.86 11.26 -22.18
CA ASN A 31 -17.81 10.14 -22.14
C ASN A 31 -17.93 9.56 -20.72
N ASN A 32 -16.82 9.23 -20.09
CA ASN A 32 -16.82 8.66 -18.76
C ASN A 32 -15.56 9.07 -17.99
N ILE A 33 -15.75 9.49 -16.73
CA ILE A 33 -14.69 9.67 -15.75
C ILE A 33 -15.01 8.76 -14.56
N PHE A 34 -14.17 7.77 -14.34
CA PHE A 34 -14.32 6.83 -13.24
C PHE A 34 -13.40 7.19 -12.08
N TYR A 35 -13.93 7.11 -10.87
CA TYR A 35 -13.18 7.26 -9.64
C TYR A 35 -13.14 5.95 -8.86
N LYS A 36 -11.96 5.38 -8.66
CA LYS A 36 -11.75 4.19 -7.83
C LYS A 36 -11.63 4.61 -6.37
N ASP A 37 -12.71 4.42 -5.60
CA ASP A 37 -12.80 4.88 -4.21
C ASP A 37 -12.19 3.89 -3.22
N GLU A 38 -10.94 4.13 -2.83
CA GLU A 38 -10.23 3.35 -1.84
C GLU A 38 -10.50 3.76 -0.37
N SER A 39 -11.39 4.70 -0.13
CA SER A 39 -11.72 5.18 1.23
C SER A 39 -12.29 4.10 2.14
N LYS A 40 -12.87 3.04 1.55
CA LYS A 40 -13.49 1.93 2.29
C LYS A 40 -12.66 0.65 2.31
N ARG A 41 -11.43 0.69 1.78
CA ARG A 41 -10.56 -0.49 1.73
C ARG A 41 -10.25 -1.01 3.14
N PHE A 42 -10.83 -2.16 3.50
CA PHE A 42 -10.67 -2.83 4.80
C PHE A 42 -10.88 -1.92 6.03
N ASN A 43 -11.67 -0.84 5.90
CA ASN A 43 -11.82 0.20 6.92
C ASN A 43 -10.52 0.93 7.30
N LEU A 44 -9.45 0.77 6.52
CA LEU A 44 -8.18 1.50 6.68
C LEU A 44 -8.16 2.82 5.92
N LYS A 45 -9.18 3.11 5.12
CA LYS A 45 -9.34 4.34 4.32
C LYS A 45 -8.13 4.60 3.39
N SER A 46 -7.50 3.54 2.89
CA SER A 46 -6.31 3.65 2.03
C SER A 46 -6.03 2.36 1.27
N PHE A 47 -5.64 2.50 0.00
CA PHE A 47 -5.12 1.41 -0.83
C PHE A 47 -3.85 0.75 -0.27
N LYS A 48 -3.11 1.44 0.59
CA LYS A 48 -1.87 0.92 1.21
C LYS A 48 -2.09 -0.41 1.94
N ALA A 49 -3.33 -0.68 2.39
CA ALA A 49 -3.71 -1.97 2.98
C ALA A 49 -3.38 -3.16 2.06
N LEU A 50 -3.54 -3.00 0.76
CA LEU A 50 -3.26 -4.05 -0.22
C LEU A 50 -1.78 -4.43 -0.27
N GLY A 51 -0.89 -3.42 -0.26
CA GLY A 51 0.54 -3.64 -0.42
C GLY A 51 1.24 -4.10 0.85
N GLY A 52 1.19 -3.28 1.91
CA GLY A 52 1.93 -3.54 3.15
C GLY A 52 1.52 -4.84 3.83
N ALA A 53 0.19 -5.09 3.95
CA ALA A 53 -0.28 -6.33 4.58
C ALA A 53 0.02 -7.57 3.73
N TYR A 54 -0.02 -7.46 2.39
CA TYR A 54 0.38 -8.55 1.51
C TYR A 54 1.87 -8.88 1.63
N ALA A 55 2.72 -7.86 1.71
CA ALA A 55 4.15 -8.06 1.95
C ALA A 55 4.38 -8.79 3.28
N VAL A 56 3.70 -8.37 4.36
CA VAL A 56 3.77 -9.06 5.67
C VAL A 56 3.35 -10.53 5.54
N GLU A 57 2.23 -10.82 4.86
CA GLU A 57 1.77 -12.21 4.66
C GLU A 57 2.81 -13.05 3.92
N LYS A 58 3.41 -12.50 2.87
CA LYS A 58 4.38 -13.29 2.06
C LYS A 58 5.69 -13.55 2.78
N ILE A 59 6.20 -12.58 3.54
CA ILE A 59 7.44 -12.81 4.29
C ILE A 59 7.22 -13.74 5.49
N SER A 60 6.04 -13.69 6.14
CA SER A 60 5.73 -14.57 7.26
C SER A 60 5.63 -16.04 6.88
N LYS A 61 5.26 -16.35 5.62
CA LYS A 61 5.25 -17.73 5.11
C LYS A 61 6.64 -18.32 4.87
N LYS A 62 7.66 -17.47 4.79
CA LYS A 62 9.05 -17.89 4.55
C LYS A 62 9.87 -18.07 5.84
N LYS A 63 9.40 -17.53 6.96
CA LYS A 63 10.11 -17.55 8.23
C LYS A 63 9.13 -17.78 9.37
N ASN A 64 9.41 -18.73 10.25
CA ASN A 64 8.61 -18.94 11.45
C ASN A 64 8.87 -17.84 12.49
N LYS A 65 7.82 -17.42 13.20
CA LYS A 65 7.88 -16.49 14.35
C LYS A 65 8.64 -15.20 14.08
N ILE A 66 8.30 -14.48 12.99
CA ILE A 66 8.93 -13.19 12.69
C ILE A 66 8.36 -12.05 13.54
N ILE A 67 9.20 -11.06 13.81
CA ILE A 67 8.78 -9.72 14.21
C ILE A 67 8.92 -8.83 12.98
N VAL A 68 7.85 -8.13 12.58
CA VAL A 68 7.92 -7.19 11.47
C VAL A 68 8.25 -5.79 11.96
N SER A 69 8.99 -5.04 11.16
CA SER A 69 9.35 -3.66 11.46
C SER A 69 9.21 -2.76 10.24
N SER A 70 8.93 -1.48 10.47
CA SER A 70 8.90 -0.47 9.40
C SER A 70 9.16 0.91 9.97
N ALA A 71 9.72 1.82 9.16
CA ALA A 71 9.87 3.23 9.51
C ALA A 71 8.89 4.05 8.69
N THR A 72 7.77 4.46 9.29
CA THR A 72 6.72 5.24 8.61
C THR A 72 5.63 5.66 9.57
N ALA A 73 5.14 6.88 9.43
CA ALA A 73 4.05 7.42 10.25
C ALA A 73 2.68 7.44 9.52
N GLY A 74 2.65 6.97 8.29
CA GLY A 74 1.48 7.10 7.43
C GLY A 74 0.72 5.79 7.20
N ASN A 75 -0.04 5.77 6.12
CA ASN A 75 -0.89 4.64 5.73
C ASN A 75 -0.10 3.33 5.48
N HIS A 76 1.18 3.41 5.13
CA HIS A 76 2.02 2.21 5.00
C HIS A 76 2.23 1.54 6.37
N GLY A 77 2.58 2.31 7.41
CA GLY A 77 2.72 1.79 8.77
C GLY A 77 1.44 1.17 9.31
N ARG A 78 0.30 1.82 9.07
CA ARG A 78 -1.02 1.26 9.42
C ARG A 78 -1.28 -0.07 8.70
N SER A 79 -0.92 -0.16 7.42
CA SER A 79 -1.06 -1.38 6.62
C SER A 79 -0.19 -2.51 7.14
N VAL A 80 1.08 -2.23 7.46
CA VAL A 80 2.02 -3.21 8.02
C VAL A 80 1.53 -3.71 9.39
N ALA A 81 1.14 -2.79 10.28
CA ALA A 81 0.60 -3.12 11.60
C ALA A 81 -0.69 -3.96 11.52
N TRP A 82 -1.62 -3.58 10.62
CA TRP A 82 -2.83 -4.35 10.38
C TRP A 82 -2.54 -5.75 9.82
N GLY A 83 -1.61 -5.86 8.87
CA GLY A 83 -1.18 -7.15 8.32
C GLY A 83 -0.56 -8.05 9.40
N ALA A 84 0.27 -7.49 10.28
CA ALA A 84 0.84 -8.18 11.43
C ALA A 84 -0.23 -8.66 12.41
N LYS A 85 -1.20 -7.80 12.76
CA LYS A 85 -2.34 -8.15 13.62
C LYS A 85 -3.13 -9.34 13.09
N LYS A 86 -3.43 -9.33 11.77
CA LYS A 86 -4.15 -10.45 11.10
C LYS A 86 -3.45 -11.80 11.26
N LEU A 87 -2.13 -11.77 11.29
CA LEU A 87 -1.28 -12.98 11.36
C LEU A 87 -0.75 -13.24 12.78
N LYS A 88 -1.25 -12.49 13.78
CA LYS A 88 -0.82 -12.57 15.18
C LYS A 88 0.71 -12.41 15.34
N LEU A 89 1.32 -11.55 14.53
CA LEU A 89 2.74 -11.24 14.57
C LEU A 89 3.00 -9.98 15.40
N LYS A 90 4.15 -9.93 16.08
CA LYS A 90 4.64 -8.69 16.70
C LYS A 90 5.07 -7.71 15.61
N CYS A 91 4.76 -6.43 15.82
CA CYS A 91 5.06 -5.36 14.88
C CYS A 91 5.68 -4.17 15.60
N LYS A 92 6.76 -3.63 15.03
CA LYS A 92 7.46 -2.45 15.54
C LYS A 92 7.52 -1.37 14.47
N ILE A 93 6.91 -0.22 14.76
CA ILE A 93 6.86 0.91 13.82
C ILE A 93 7.69 2.06 14.39
N PHE A 94 8.67 2.50 13.61
CA PHE A 94 9.55 3.61 13.95
C PHE A 94 9.02 4.89 13.34
N VAL A 95 8.90 5.92 14.15
CA VAL A 95 8.39 7.23 13.72
C VAL A 95 9.29 8.35 14.27
N SER A 96 9.40 9.45 13.53
CA SER A 96 10.04 10.66 14.03
C SER A 96 9.30 11.18 15.29
N GLN A 97 10.04 11.81 16.20
CA GLN A 97 9.46 12.44 17.39
C GLN A 97 8.38 13.49 17.06
N HIS A 98 8.46 14.12 15.87
CA HIS A 98 7.53 15.16 15.43
C HIS A 98 6.19 14.61 14.89
N VAL A 99 6.04 13.30 14.77
CA VAL A 99 4.79 12.71 14.31
C VAL A 99 3.69 12.92 15.34
N SER A 100 2.53 13.40 14.91
CA SER A 100 1.41 13.69 15.79
C SER A 100 0.95 12.46 16.58
N LYS A 101 0.41 12.68 17.78
CA LYS A 101 -0.15 11.63 18.64
C LYS A 101 -1.24 10.85 17.90
N THR A 102 -2.12 11.52 17.20
CA THR A 102 -3.21 10.90 16.42
C THR A 102 -2.69 9.85 15.43
N ARG A 103 -1.63 10.17 14.66
CA ARG A 103 -1.05 9.19 13.71
C ARG A 103 -0.44 7.99 14.43
N VAL A 104 0.19 8.21 15.56
CA VAL A 104 0.75 7.13 16.39
C VAL A 104 -0.36 6.22 16.91
N ASP A 105 -1.43 6.82 17.45
CA ASP A 105 -2.55 6.07 18.02
C ASP A 105 -3.29 5.24 16.94
N GLU A 106 -3.42 5.78 15.72
CA GLU A 106 -3.97 5.04 14.57
C GLU A 106 -3.15 3.77 14.22
N ILE A 107 -1.85 3.79 14.43
CA ILE A 107 -0.98 2.62 14.23
C ILE A 107 -1.11 1.65 15.41
N LYS A 108 -1.10 2.19 16.64
CA LYS A 108 -1.22 1.39 17.87
C LYS A 108 -2.53 0.62 17.97
N LYS A 109 -3.63 1.10 17.37
CA LYS A 109 -4.92 0.38 17.27
C LYS A 109 -4.78 -1.04 16.68
N PHE A 110 -3.73 -1.28 15.92
CA PHE A 110 -3.44 -2.59 15.36
C PHE A 110 -2.44 -3.42 16.21
N GLY A 111 -2.14 -2.99 17.43
CA GLY A 111 -1.27 -3.72 18.34
C GLY A 111 0.22 -3.60 18.04
N ALA A 112 0.63 -2.60 17.24
CA ALA A 112 2.03 -2.35 16.98
C ALA A 112 2.68 -1.53 18.10
N ASP A 113 3.92 -1.90 18.47
CA ASP A 113 4.80 -1.08 19.29
C ASP A 113 5.31 0.09 18.43
N VAL A 114 4.96 1.31 18.79
CA VAL A 114 5.43 2.50 18.10
C VAL A 114 6.60 3.11 18.85
N ILE A 115 7.75 3.15 18.20
CA ILE A 115 9.02 3.64 18.74
C ILE A 115 9.26 5.05 18.18
N ARG A 116 9.20 6.07 19.03
CA ARG A 116 9.57 7.43 18.67
C ARG A 116 11.10 7.57 18.63
N VAL A 117 11.60 8.14 17.57
CA VAL A 117 13.04 8.38 17.34
C VAL A 117 13.30 9.88 17.34
N LYS A 118 14.29 10.33 18.08
CA LYS A 118 14.76 11.73 18.02
C LYS A 118 15.29 12.01 16.61
N GLY A 119 14.85 13.14 16.04
CA GLY A 119 15.22 13.53 14.68
C GLY A 119 14.09 13.35 13.66
N ASN A 120 14.44 13.27 12.41
CA ASN A 120 13.53 13.24 11.26
C ASN A 120 13.16 11.81 10.80
N TYR A 121 12.56 11.71 9.61
CA TYR A 121 12.21 10.42 9.01
C TYR A 121 13.45 9.54 8.72
N GLN A 122 14.54 10.14 8.25
CA GLN A 122 15.76 9.39 7.92
C GLN A 122 16.39 8.77 9.17
N ASP A 123 16.33 9.47 10.31
CA ASP A 123 16.80 8.94 11.59
C ASP A 123 15.95 7.76 12.05
N SER A 124 14.63 7.85 11.85
CA SER A 124 13.71 6.74 12.13
C SER A 124 13.99 5.52 11.25
N LEU A 125 14.26 5.74 9.96
CA LEU A 125 14.61 4.68 9.03
C LEU A 125 15.93 4.01 9.41
N ARG A 126 16.95 4.80 9.71
CA ARG A 126 18.27 4.30 10.16
C ARG A 126 18.16 3.48 11.44
N LYS A 127 17.42 3.99 12.44
CA LYS A 127 17.18 3.27 13.69
C LYS A 127 16.44 1.96 13.48
N CYS A 128 15.42 1.98 12.61
CA CYS A 128 14.70 0.77 12.22
C CYS A 128 15.65 -0.26 11.61
N GLN A 129 16.50 0.14 10.66
CA GLN A 129 17.45 -0.75 10.01
C GLN A 129 18.46 -1.35 11.00
N ILE A 130 19.07 -0.54 11.87
CA ILE A 130 20.04 -0.99 12.87
C ILE A 130 19.41 -2.00 13.81
N LEU A 131 18.26 -1.66 14.41
CA LEU A 131 17.61 -2.53 15.39
C LEU A 131 17.03 -3.80 14.76
N SER A 132 16.54 -3.70 13.54
CA SER A 132 16.04 -4.86 12.81
C SER A 132 17.16 -5.85 12.46
N LYS A 133 18.32 -5.34 12.04
CA LYS A 133 19.51 -6.17 11.82
C LYS A 133 19.98 -6.84 13.11
N LYS A 134 20.12 -6.06 14.19
CA LYS A 134 20.57 -6.55 15.50
C LYS A 134 19.67 -7.64 16.07
N ASN A 135 18.34 -7.50 15.89
CA ASN A 135 17.34 -8.39 16.51
C ASN A 135 16.71 -9.37 15.51
N ASN A 136 17.23 -9.48 14.30
CA ASN A 136 16.70 -10.34 13.24
C ASN A 136 15.21 -10.09 12.93
N TRP A 137 14.75 -8.83 12.97
CA TRP A 137 13.39 -8.46 12.57
C TRP A 137 13.29 -8.34 11.05
N SER A 138 12.12 -8.59 10.52
CA SER A 138 11.84 -8.48 9.09
C SER A 138 11.34 -7.08 8.74
N ILE A 139 12.16 -6.31 8.04
CA ILE A 139 11.79 -4.95 7.59
C ILE A 139 10.75 -5.05 6.47
N VAL A 140 9.71 -4.19 6.54
CA VAL A 140 8.67 -4.03 5.53
C VAL A 140 8.57 -2.56 5.14
N GLN A 141 9.43 -2.14 4.21
CA GLN A 141 9.42 -0.81 3.58
C GLN A 141 8.88 -0.90 2.15
N ASP A 142 8.28 0.19 1.68
CA ASP A 142 7.72 0.30 0.33
C ASP A 142 8.66 0.97 -0.69
N VAL A 143 9.87 1.33 -0.25
CA VAL A 143 10.92 1.92 -1.09
C VAL A 143 11.99 0.88 -1.39
N SER A 144 12.35 0.74 -2.67
CA SER A 144 13.42 -0.15 -3.13
C SER A 144 14.80 0.48 -2.97
N THR A 145 15.80 -0.35 -2.66
CA THR A 145 17.22 -0.01 -2.76
C THR A 145 17.95 -1.09 -3.56
N LYS A 146 19.24 -0.87 -3.87
CA LYS A 146 20.06 -1.85 -4.62
C LYS A 146 19.92 -3.28 -4.04
N ASN A 147 19.92 -3.40 -2.72
CA ASN A 147 19.93 -4.70 -2.02
C ASN A 147 18.58 -5.04 -1.34
N TYR A 148 17.53 -4.22 -1.55
CA TYR A 148 16.22 -4.41 -0.92
C TYR A 148 15.11 -4.20 -1.95
N LYS A 149 14.83 -5.22 -2.74
CA LYS A 149 13.86 -5.18 -3.85
C LYS A 149 12.64 -6.05 -3.61
N TYR A 150 12.81 -7.21 -2.99
CA TYR A 150 11.77 -8.23 -2.88
C TYR A 150 10.50 -7.75 -2.15
N VAL A 151 10.65 -7.12 -0.98
CA VAL A 151 9.49 -6.66 -0.19
C VAL A 151 8.76 -5.49 -0.87
N PRO A 152 9.43 -4.46 -1.42
CA PRO A 152 8.77 -3.47 -2.27
C PRO A 152 8.03 -4.06 -3.47
N GLN A 153 8.58 -5.08 -4.15
CA GLN A 153 7.89 -5.77 -5.25
C GLN A 153 6.61 -6.47 -4.78
N LEU A 154 6.61 -7.08 -3.59
CA LEU A 154 5.39 -7.62 -2.98
C LEU A 154 4.35 -6.53 -2.72
N THR A 155 4.78 -5.39 -2.23
CA THR A 155 3.91 -4.23 -1.99
C THR A 155 3.28 -3.73 -3.29
N MET A 156 4.07 -3.58 -4.35
CA MET A 156 3.61 -3.22 -5.70
C MET A 156 2.63 -4.26 -6.26
N ALA A 157 2.93 -5.55 -6.09
CA ALA A 157 2.04 -6.64 -6.51
C ALA A 157 0.68 -6.58 -5.81
N GLY A 158 0.64 -6.19 -4.53
CA GLY A 158 -0.61 -5.93 -3.81
C GLY A 158 -1.45 -4.83 -4.45
N TYR A 159 -0.81 -3.74 -4.90
CA TYR A 159 -1.51 -2.63 -5.56
C TYR A 159 -2.09 -2.98 -6.94
N SER A 160 -1.54 -3.95 -7.65
CA SER A 160 -2.07 -4.40 -8.94
C SER A 160 -3.52 -4.89 -8.88
N ILE A 161 -4.02 -5.21 -7.69
CA ILE A 161 -5.42 -5.61 -7.47
C ILE A 161 -6.40 -4.52 -7.87
N LEU A 162 -6.06 -3.26 -7.71
CA LEU A 162 -6.90 -2.14 -8.14
C LEU A 162 -7.28 -2.29 -9.62
N ILE A 163 -6.32 -2.59 -10.48
CA ILE A 163 -6.56 -2.80 -11.91
C ILE A 163 -7.36 -4.09 -12.16
N LYS A 164 -7.10 -5.16 -11.40
CA LYS A 164 -7.90 -6.39 -11.49
C LYS A 164 -9.37 -6.14 -11.13
N GLU A 165 -9.63 -5.32 -10.12
CA GLU A 165 -10.99 -4.95 -9.75
C GLU A 165 -11.64 -4.10 -10.83
N ILE A 166 -10.96 -3.05 -11.31
CA ILE A 166 -11.45 -2.17 -12.38
C ILE A 166 -11.79 -2.98 -13.64
N SER A 167 -10.94 -3.93 -14.04
CA SER A 167 -11.18 -4.77 -15.22
C SER A 167 -12.43 -5.66 -15.12
N LYS A 168 -12.98 -5.83 -13.91
CA LYS A 168 -14.23 -6.54 -13.67
C LYS A 168 -15.43 -5.64 -13.42
N GLN A 169 -15.20 -4.37 -13.12
CA GLN A 169 -16.25 -3.41 -12.76
C GLN A 169 -16.76 -2.59 -13.92
N THR A 170 -16.02 -2.56 -15.03
CA THR A 170 -16.46 -1.88 -16.25
C THR A 170 -15.97 -2.62 -17.50
N ASN A 171 -16.83 -2.63 -18.53
CA ASN A 171 -16.49 -3.08 -19.88
C ASN A 171 -16.08 -1.91 -20.79
N GLN A 172 -16.12 -0.67 -20.27
CA GLN A 172 -15.73 0.51 -21.02
C GLN A 172 -14.23 0.50 -21.28
N TYR A 173 -13.84 0.99 -22.46
CA TYR A 173 -12.44 1.19 -22.76
C TYR A 173 -11.88 2.37 -21.97
N ILE A 174 -10.88 2.09 -21.12
CA ILE A 174 -10.16 3.11 -20.35
C ILE A 174 -9.01 3.64 -21.20
N THR A 175 -9.06 4.91 -21.56
CA THR A 175 -8.03 5.58 -22.39
C THR A 175 -6.87 6.13 -21.53
N HIS A 176 -7.19 6.61 -20.33
CA HIS A 176 -6.24 7.28 -19.45
C HIS A 176 -6.45 6.83 -18.01
N ILE A 177 -5.38 6.68 -17.26
CA ILE A 177 -5.39 6.46 -15.80
C ILE A 177 -4.55 7.55 -15.15
N PHE A 178 -5.19 8.37 -14.34
CA PHE A 178 -4.53 9.37 -13.50
C PHE A 178 -4.30 8.77 -12.11
N LEU A 179 -3.10 8.91 -11.58
CA LEU A 179 -2.75 8.42 -10.26
C LEU A 179 -1.73 9.32 -9.57
N GLN A 180 -1.81 9.38 -8.25
CA GLN A 180 -0.82 10.07 -7.45
C GLN A 180 0.43 9.22 -7.26
N ALA A 181 1.59 9.84 -7.16
CA ALA A 181 2.81 9.20 -6.72
C ALA A 181 3.40 9.90 -5.48
N GLY A 182 4.18 9.17 -4.74
CA GLY A 182 5.11 9.62 -3.71
C GLY A 182 6.43 8.90 -3.97
N VAL A 183 6.51 7.60 -3.64
CA VAL A 183 7.71 6.77 -3.89
C VAL A 183 7.57 5.84 -5.10
N GLY A 184 6.59 6.07 -5.97
CA GLY A 184 6.39 5.34 -7.22
C GLY A 184 5.76 3.94 -7.11
N GLY A 185 5.61 3.40 -5.90
CA GLY A 185 5.14 2.01 -5.71
C GLY A 185 3.72 1.75 -6.22
N LEU A 186 2.80 2.73 -6.11
CA LEU A 186 1.46 2.62 -6.67
C LEU A 186 1.55 2.58 -8.20
N ALA A 187 2.26 3.53 -8.81
CA ALA A 187 2.42 3.61 -10.25
C ALA A 187 2.96 2.29 -10.82
N ALA A 188 4.04 1.76 -10.27
CA ALA A 188 4.61 0.48 -10.68
C ALA A 188 3.62 -0.69 -10.54
N GLY A 189 2.86 -0.74 -9.44
CA GLY A 189 1.84 -1.76 -9.22
C GLY A 189 0.68 -1.68 -10.23
N LEU A 190 0.23 -0.46 -10.57
CA LEU A 190 -0.82 -0.26 -11.55
C LEU A 190 -0.35 -0.59 -12.97
N VAL A 191 0.86 -0.17 -13.36
CA VAL A 191 1.47 -0.52 -14.67
C VAL A 191 1.52 -2.04 -14.83
N ALA A 192 2.03 -2.75 -13.82
CA ALA A 192 2.06 -4.22 -13.84
C ALA A 192 0.65 -4.84 -13.91
N GLY A 193 -0.31 -4.22 -13.22
CA GLY A 193 -1.71 -4.62 -13.27
C GLY A 193 -2.33 -4.42 -14.64
N VAL A 194 -2.10 -3.27 -15.27
CA VAL A 194 -2.57 -2.95 -16.63
C VAL A 194 -2.03 -3.96 -17.64
N ALA A 195 -0.71 -4.18 -17.63
CA ALA A 195 -0.08 -5.16 -18.53
C ALA A 195 -0.67 -6.58 -18.37
N LYS A 196 -1.14 -6.93 -17.17
CA LYS A 196 -1.68 -8.26 -16.86
C LYS A 196 -3.17 -8.41 -17.17
N TYR A 197 -3.98 -7.36 -16.98
CA TYR A 197 -5.43 -7.50 -16.92
C TYR A 197 -6.19 -6.71 -17.99
N PHE A 198 -5.54 -5.78 -18.67
CA PHE A 198 -6.17 -5.00 -19.73
C PHE A 198 -5.75 -5.51 -21.11
N LYS A 199 -6.71 -5.61 -22.03
CA LYS A 199 -6.42 -5.97 -23.44
C LYS A 199 -5.77 -4.80 -24.22
N ARG A 200 -6.12 -3.58 -23.85
CA ARG A 200 -5.55 -2.34 -24.43
C ARG A 200 -4.94 -1.54 -23.31
N ILE A 201 -3.74 -1.06 -23.54
CA ILE A 201 -2.97 -0.32 -22.52
C ILE A 201 -3.39 1.15 -22.53
N PRO A 202 -3.97 1.69 -21.46
CA PRO A 202 -4.28 3.11 -21.33
C PRO A 202 -3.00 3.92 -21.13
N LYS A 203 -3.07 5.22 -21.42
CA LYS A 203 -2.03 6.17 -21.04
C LYS A 203 -2.06 6.34 -19.52
N ILE A 204 -0.93 6.12 -18.85
CA ILE A 204 -0.80 6.29 -17.40
C ILE A 204 -0.16 7.64 -17.13
N ILE A 205 -0.84 8.48 -16.36
CA ILE A 205 -0.43 9.83 -16.01
C ILE A 205 -0.23 9.90 -14.51
N VAL A 206 1.00 10.15 -14.12
CA VAL A 206 1.37 10.38 -12.72
C VAL A 206 1.18 11.85 -12.40
N VAL A 207 0.45 12.13 -11.33
CA VAL A 207 0.19 13.48 -10.84
C VAL A 207 0.86 13.65 -9.49
N GLU A 208 1.74 14.62 -9.39
CA GLU A 208 2.44 15.00 -8.16
C GLU A 208 2.15 16.46 -7.85
N PRO A 209 2.14 16.86 -6.55
CA PRO A 209 1.97 18.27 -6.19
C PRO A 209 3.14 19.10 -6.71
N ASP A 210 2.83 20.29 -7.19
CA ASP A 210 3.82 21.31 -7.46
C ASP A 210 4.41 21.82 -6.12
N ARG A 211 5.66 22.28 -6.14
CA ARG A 211 6.36 22.72 -4.92
C ARG A 211 6.01 24.15 -4.59
#